data_e42da44ef8c130a8959bea7abc55243a
#
_entry.id   e42da44ef8c130a8959bea7abc55243a
#
_cell.length_a   1.000
_cell.length_b   1.000
_cell.length_c   1.000
_cell.angle_alpha   90.00
_cell.angle_beta   90.00
_cell.angle_gamma   90.00
#
_symmetry.space_group_name_H-M   'P 1'
#
loop_
_entity.id
_entity.type
_entity.pdbx_description
1 polymer ?
#
loop_
_entity_poly.entity_id
_entity_poly.type
_entity_poly.pdbx_seq_one_letter_code
_entity_poly.pdbx_strand_id
1 'polypeptide(L)'
;MTCPYCGEGNAERARFCSSCGSRLTGEQNATRELRKTVTVVFSDVIGSTNLGEERDPESMRRVMSRYFDEARAVHERHGGTVEKFIGDAVMAVFGIPTLHEDDALRAVRAAAEVRTRLDALNEELERD
;
A
#
# COMPACT_ATOMS: atom_id res chain seq x y z
N MET A 1 6.43 6.77 -38.11
CA MET A 1 6.40 6.06 -36.85
C MET A 1 5.23 5.07 -36.86
N THR A 2 5.52 3.83 -36.60
CA THR A 2 4.49 2.80 -36.63
C THR A 2 3.85 2.66 -35.24
N CYS A 3 2.54 2.66 -35.20
CA CYS A 3 1.82 2.49 -33.94
C CYS A 3 2.08 1.08 -33.37
N PRO A 4 2.52 0.96 -32.11
CA PRO A 4 2.78 -0.34 -31.50
C PRO A 4 1.53 -1.15 -31.18
N TYR A 5 0.35 -0.52 -31.26
CA TYR A 5 -0.91 -1.16 -30.94
C TYR A 5 -1.67 -1.70 -32.14
N CYS A 6 -1.72 -0.92 -33.23
CA CYS A 6 -2.47 -1.31 -34.42
C CYS A 6 -1.61 -1.46 -35.70
N GLY A 7 -0.35 -1.07 -35.65
CA GLY A 7 0.56 -1.20 -36.80
C GLY A 7 0.44 -0.11 -37.84
N GLU A 8 -0.42 0.87 -37.65
CA GLU A 8 -0.63 1.96 -38.60
C GLU A 8 0.58 2.92 -38.62
N GLY A 9 0.97 3.37 -39.81
CA GLY A 9 2.00 4.37 -39.97
C GLY A 9 1.50 5.77 -39.61
N ASN A 10 2.26 6.50 -38.81
CA ASN A 10 1.93 7.85 -38.37
C ASN A 10 3.10 8.79 -38.61
N ALA A 11 2.82 10.10 -38.63
CA ALA A 11 3.86 11.11 -38.71
C ALA A 11 4.78 11.02 -37.47
N GLU A 12 6.07 11.35 -37.64
CA GLU A 12 7.05 11.29 -36.55
C GLU A 12 6.67 12.15 -35.34
N ARG A 13 5.95 13.24 -35.56
CA ARG A 13 5.51 14.16 -34.52
C ARG A 13 4.08 13.88 -34.02
N ALA A 14 3.46 12.83 -34.51
CA ALA A 14 2.10 12.49 -34.10
C ALA A 14 2.08 12.12 -32.62
N ARG A 15 1.17 12.73 -31.88
CA ARG A 15 0.97 12.42 -30.46
C ARG A 15 0.02 11.25 -30.25
N PHE A 16 -0.86 11.06 -31.22
CA PHE A 16 -1.87 10.01 -31.20
C PHE A 16 -1.90 9.29 -32.52
N CYS A 17 -2.21 8.01 -32.49
CA CYS A 17 -2.40 7.24 -33.70
C CYS A 17 -3.68 7.69 -34.40
N SER A 18 -3.57 7.96 -35.71
CA SER A 18 -4.73 8.37 -36.51
C SER A 18 -5.77 7.27 -36.71
N SER A 19 -5.38 6.02 -36.50
CA SER A 19 -6.25 4.87 -36.68
C SER A 19 -6.92 4.42 -35.39
N CYS A 20 -6.14 4.17 -34.33
CA CYS A 20 -6.68 3.61 -33.07
C CYS A 20 -6.76 4.62 -31.92
N GLY A 21 -6.22 5.83 -32.10
CA GLY A 21 -6.25 6.87 -31.08
C GLY A 21 -5.26 6.68 -29.93
N SER A 22 -4.40 5.66 -29.98
CA SER A 22 -3.41 5.43 -28.94
C SER A 22 -2.32 6.49 -28.97
N ARG A 23 -1.82 6.84 -27.82
CA ARG A 23 -0.73 7.80 -27.69
C ARG A 23 0.56 7.24 -28.26
N LEU A 24 1.33 8.05 -28.98
CA LEU A 24 2.52 7.61 -29.71
C LEU A 24 3.84 8.19 -29.21
N THR A 25 3.83 9.09 -28.24
CA THR A 25 5.06 9.75 -27.79
C THR A 25 5.91 8.81 -26.94
N GLY A 26 7.24 8.85 -27.15
CA GLY A 26 8.19 7.97 -26.45
C GLY A 26 8.21 8.13 -24.93
N GLU A 27 7.82 9.28 -24.43
CA GLU A 27 7.66 9.55 -23.00
C GLU A 27 6.61 8.66 -22.35
N GLN A 28 5.75 8.07 -23.12
CA GLN A 28 4.73 7.18 -22.66
C GLN A 28 5.22 5.90 -22.02
N ASN A 29 6.38 5.41 -22.45
CA ASN A 29 6.96 4.22 -21.84
C ASN A 29 7.43 4.52 -20.42
N ALA A 30 7.79 5.77 -20.13
CA ALA A 30 8.21 6.23 -18.81
C ALA A 30 7.03 6.65 -17.93
N THR A 31 5.95 7.15 -18.55
CA THR A 31 4.77 7.68 -17.84
C THR A 31 3.53 6.84 -18.07
N ARG A 32 3.69 5.64 -18.60
CA ARG A 32 2.57 4.76 -18.91
C ARG A 32 1.80 4.42 -17.64
N GLU A 33 0.60 4.95 -17.53
CA GLU A 33 -0.31 4.58 -16.48
C GLU A 33 -0.72 3.13 -16.66
N LEU A 34 -0.18 2.28 -15.81
CA LEU A 34 -0.59 0.89 -15.75
C LEU A 34 -1.79 0.83 -14.82
N ARG A 35 -2.93 0.49 -15.38
CA ARG A 35 -4.10 0.17 -14.56
C ARG A 35 -3.94 -1.27 -14.11
N LYS A 36 -3.74 -1.45 -12.83
CA LYS A 36 -3.74 -2.79 -12.25
C LYS A 36 -4.59 -2.78 -10.98
N THR A 37 -5.20 -3.91 -10.74
CA THR A 37 -5.96 -4.11 -9.51
C THR A 37 -4.99 -4.37 -8.38
N VAL A 38 -5.04 -3.54 -7.35
CA VAL A 38 -4.24 -3.72 -6.15
C VAL A 38 -5.16 -3.96 -4.97
N THR A 39 -4.63 -4.59 -3.93
CA THR A 39 -5.35 -4.78 -2.67
C THR A 39 -4.80 -3.80 -1.65
N VAL A 40 -5.67 -3.03 -1.04
CA VAL A 40 -5.29 -2.05 -0.02
C VAL A 40 -5.87 -2.47 1.31
N VAL A 41 -5.03 -2.47 2.33
CA VAL A 41 -5.44 -2.76 3.71
C VAL A 41 -5.33 -1.47 4.52
N PHE A 42 -6.42 -1.09 5.16
CA PHE A 42 -6.42 0.00 6.12
C PHE A 42 -6.59 -0.59 7.51
N SER A 43 -5.70 -0.25 8.41
CA SER A 43 -5.74 -0.67 9.81
C SER A 43 -5.78 0.57 10.69
N ASP A 44 -6.74 0.62 11.60
CA ASP A 44 -6.87 1.73 12.52
C ASP A 44 -6.96 1.20 13.96
N VAL A 45 -6.43 1.97 14.89
CA VAL A 45 -6.43 1.57 16.31
C VAL A 45 -7.72 2.01 16.96
N ILE A 46 -8.51 1.05 17.43
CA ILE A 46 -9.74 1.34 18.15
C ILE A 46 -9.37 1.76 19.58
N GLY A 47 -9.92 2.89 20.00
CA GLY A 47 -9.70 3.40 21.35
C GLY A 47 -8.40 4.15 21.56
N SER A 48 -7.72 4.52 20.48
CA SER A 48 -6.47 5.31 20.56
C SER A 48 -6.65 6.62 21.31
N THR A 49 -7.81 7.26 21.17
CA THR A 49 -8.13 8.49 21.87
C THR A 49 -8.18 8.27 23.39
N ASN A 50 -8.83 7.19 23.82
CA ASN A 50 -8.89 6.83 25.24
C ASN A 50 -7.51 6.48 25.80
N LEU A 51 -6.70 5.77 25.01
CA LEU A 51 -5.31 5.47 25.37
C LEU A 51 -4.49 6.75 25.53
N GLY A 52 -4.69 7.71 24.65
CA GLY A 52 -4.01 9.00 24.71
C GLY A 52 -4.41 9.83 25.93
N GLU A 53 -5.64 9.68 26.41
CA GLU A 53 -6.13 10.34 27.61
C GLU A 53 -5.57 9.72 28.89
N GLU A 54 -5.38 8.39 28.89
CA GLU A 54 -4.89 7.64 30.06
C GLU A 54 -3.37 7.65 30.20
N ARG A 55 -2.66 7.93 29.13
CA ARG A 55 -1.20 7.88 29.10
C ARG A 55 -0.62 9.25 28.79
N ASP A 56 0.61 9.49 29.26
CA ASP A 56 1.33 10.68 28.88
C ASP A 56 1.70 10.63 27.38
N PRO A 57 1.94 11.80 26.74
CA PRO A 57 2.23 11.85 25.30
C PRO A 57 3.47 11.05 24.88
N GLU A 58 4.47 10.95 25.74
CA GLU A 58 5.69 10.20 25.45
C GLU A 58 5.46 8.70 25.45
N SER A 59 4.71 8.20 26.44
CA SER A 59 4.32 6.78 26.52
C SER A 59 3.45 6.41 25.32
N MET A 60 2.51 7.26 24.97
CA MET A 60 1.63 7.03 23.81
C MET A 60 2.43 6.96 22.51
N ARG A 61 3.40 7.84 22.35
CA ARG A 61 4.28 7.84 21.17
C ARG A 61 5.05 6.52 21.07
N ARG A 62 5.58 6.01 22.17
CA ARG A 62 6.30 4.73 22.19
C ARG A 62 5.40 3.57 21.81
N VAL A 63 4.20 3.53 22.33
CA VAL A 63 3.21 2.49 22.01
C VAL A 63 2.86 2.51 20.53
N MET A 64 2.56 3.69 19.99
CA MET A 64 2.19 3.85 18.59
C MET A 64 3.36 3.51 17.65
N SER A 65 4.57 3.89 18.05
CA SER A 65 5.79 3.55 17.29
C SER A 65 5.97 2.03 17.19
N ARG A 66 5.78 1.31 18.29
CA ARG A 66 5.85 -0.16 18.30
C ARG A 66 4.77 -0.78 17.43
N TYR A 67 3.57 -0.25 17.50
CA TYR A 67 2.46 -0.72 16.65
C TYR A 67 2.79 -0.54 15.16
N PHE A 68 3.28 0.62 14.77
CA PHE A 68 3.63 0.91 13.38
C PHE A 68 4.78 0.02 12.89
N ASP A 69 5.79 -0.20 13.71
CA ASP A 69 6.92 -1.08 13.36
C ASP A 69 6.47 -2.53 13.17
N GLU A 70 5.61 -3.03 14.06
CA GLU A 70 5.04 -4.37 13.95
C GLU A 70 4.17 -4.51 12.70
N ALA A 71 3.30 -3.54 12.45
CA ALA A 71 2.42 -3.55 11.29
C ALA A 71 3.23 -3.52 9.99
N ARG A 72 4.25 -2.66 9.92
CA ARG A 72 5.11 -2.58 8.75
C ARG A 72 5.82 -3.90 8.49
N ALA A 73 6.43 -4.49 9.52
CA ALA A 73 7.16 -5.75 9.40
C ALA A 73 6.24 -6.88 8.91
N VAL A 74 5.03 -6.95 9.43
CA VAL A 74 4.05 -7.96 9.02
C VAL A 74 3.66 -7.79 7.56
N HIS A 75 3.28 -6.58 7.17
CA HIS A 75 2.84 -6.32 5.78
C HIS A 75 3.97 -6.58 4.77
N GLU A 76 5.19 -6.14 5.08
CA GLU A 76 6.34 -6.37 4.21
C GLU A 76 6.66 -7.86 4.06
N ARG A 77 6.54 -8.62 5.14
CA ARG A 77 6.77 -10.06 5.14
C ARG A 77 5.77 -10.80 4.26
N HIS A 78 4.54 -10.31 4.16
CA HIS A 78 3.50 -10.87 3.29
C HIS A 78 3.51 -10.31 1.87
N GLY A 79 4.49 -9.49 1.53
CA GLY A 79 4.64 -8.92 0.19
C GLY A 79 3.93 -7.60 -0.04
N GLY A 80 3.45 -6.97 1.01
CA GLY A 80 2.84 -5.65 0.96
C GLY A 80 3.85 -4.54 1.12
N THR A 81 3.46 -3.33 0.75
CA THR A 81 4.25 -2.13 0.95
C THR A 81 3.43 -1.17 1.82
N VAL A 82 4.02 -0.73 2.93
CA VAL A 82 3.39 0.29 3.76
C VAL A 82 3.66 1.64 3.12
N GLU A 83 2.59 2.26 2.62
CA GLU A 83 2.71 3.51 1.88
C GLU A 83 2.61 4.74 2.78
N LYS A 84 1.77 4.66 3.79
CA LYS A 84 1.48 5.85 4.56
C LYS A 84 0.91 5.51 5.95
N PHE A 85 1.32 6.29 6.93
CA PHE A 85 0.67 6.34 8.23
C PHE A 85 -0.19 7.61 8.25
N ILE A 86 -1.48 7.46 8.49
CA ILE A 86 -2.42 8.57 8.54
C ILE A 86 -2.97 8.64 9.96
N GLY A 87 -2.44 9.56 10.77
CA GLY A 87 -2.76 9.57 12.19
C GLY A 87 -2.31 8.28 12.84
N ASP A 88 -3.23 7.51 13.36
CA ASP A 88 -3.00 6.19 13.95
C ASP A 88 -3.42 5.03 13.03
N ALA A 89 -3.69 5.33 11.76
CA ALA A 89 -4.02 4.33 10.75
C ALA A 89 -2.81 3.98 9.89
N VAL A 90 -2.77 2.74 9.44
CA VAL A 90 -1.73 2.22 8.54
C VAL A 90 -2.37 1.83 7.22
N MET A 91 -1.80 2.28 6.12
CA MET A 91 -2.20 1.87 4.78
C MET A 91 -1.12 0.99 4.17
N ALA A 92 -1.48 -0.24 3.83
CA ALA A 92 -0.59 -1.18 3.15
C ALA A 92 -1.17 -1.55 1.80
N VAL A 93 -0.32 -1.62 0.78
CA VAL A 93 -0.71 -1.94 -0.59
C VAL A 93 -0.05 -3.24 -1.03
N PHE A 94 -0.84 -4.16 -1.56
CA PHE A 94 -0.37 -5.42 -2.13
C PHE A 94 -0.58 -5.38 -3.64
N GLY A 95 0.48 -5.55 -4.39
CA GLY A 95 0.47 -5.45 -5.85
C GLY A 95 1.38 -4.37 -6.40
N ILE A 96 2.08 -3.66 -5.54
CA ILE A 96 3.08 -2.64 -5.88
C ILE A 96 4.35 -2.93 -5.06
N PRO A 97 5.53 -2.95 -5.64
CA PRO A 97 5.85 -2.81 -7.07
C PRO A 97 5.56 -4.08 -7.89
N THR A 98 5.42 -5.21 -7.23
CA THR A 98 5.21 -6.50 -7.90
C THR A 98 3.81 -7.02 -7.62
N LEU A 99 3.09 -7.37 -8.70
CA LEU A 99 1.76 -7.96 -8.62
C LEU A 99 1.90 -9.48 -8.47
N HIS A 100 1.17 -10.06 -7.51
CA HIS A 100 1.06 -11.49 -7.32
C HIS A 100 -0.40 -11.90 -7.45
N GLU A 101 -0.65 -13.10 -7.95
CA GLU A 101 -2.02 -13.61 -8.11
C GLU A 101 -2.77 -13.74 -6.80
N ASP A 102 -2.04 -13.98 -5.70
CA ASP A 102 -2.60 -14.18 -4.37
C ASP A 102 -2.51 -12.94 -3.47
N ASP A 103 -2.37 -11.75 -4.04
CA ASP A 103 -2.24 -10.50 -3.27
C ASP A 103 -3.38 -10.30 -2.28
N ALA A 104 -4.62 -10.56 -2.68
CA ALA A 104 -5.77 -10.43 -1.80
C ALA A 104 -5.67 -11.38 -0.60
N LEU A 105 -5.25 -12.62 -0.82
CA LEU A 105 -5.04 -13.60 0.24
C LEU A 105 -3.89 -13.20 1.16
N ARG A 106 -2.80 -12.70 0.58
CA ARG A 106 -1.65 -12.18 1.34
C ARG A 106 -2.07 -11.02 2.22
N ALA A 107 -2.91 -10.14 1.71
CA ALA A 107 -3.43 -9.00 2.47
C ALA A 107 -4.27 -9.46 3.67
N VAL A 108 -5.15 -10.45 3.48
CA VAL A 108 -5.96 -11.00 4.57
C VAL A 108 -5.09 -11.68 5.61
N ARG A 109 -4.11 -12.44 5.19
CA ARG A 109 -3.15 -13.11 6.10
C ARG A 109 -2.34 -12.10 6.91
N ALA A 110 -1.90 -11.03 6.25
CA ALA A 110 -1.17 -9.95 6.91
C ALA A 110 -2.05 -9.27 7.96
N ALA A 111 -3.28 -8.95 7.61
CA ALA A 111 -4.22 -8.31 8.53
C ALA A 111 -4.48 -9.20 9.77
N ALA A 112 -4.64 -10.50 9.57
CA ALA A 112 -4.82 -11.45 10.66
C ALA A 112 -3.59 -11.50 11.58
N GLU A 113 -2.39 -11.48 11.00
CA GLU A 113 -1.14 -11.48 11.78
C GLU A 113 -0.94 -10.17 12.54
N VAL A 114 -1.27 -9.04 11.95
CA VAL A 114 -1.24 -7.73 12.62
C VAL A 114 -2.13 -7.78 13.86
N ARG A 115 -3.32 -8.33 13.74
CA ARG A 115 -4.25 -8.49 14.85
C ARG A 115 -3.65 -9.33 15.97
N THR A 116 -3.03 -10.45 15.63
CA THR A 116 -2.36 -11.33 16.61
C THR A 116 -1.21 -10.60 17.32
N ARG A 117 -0.41 -9.85 16.55
CA ARG A 117 0.70 -9.07 17.11
C ARG A 117 0.22 -7.95 18.00
N LEU A 118 -0.89 -7.31 17.62
CA LEU A 118 -1.49 -6.27 18.43
C LEU A 118 -2.02 -6.82 19.77
N ASP A 119 -2.64 -7.99 19.75
CA ASP A 119 -3.10 -8.65 20.97
C ASP A 119 -1.92 -8.96 21.91
N ALA A 120 -0.81 -9.44 21.36
CA ALA A 120 0.41 -9.68 22.13
C ALA A 120 0.99 -8.39 22.70
N LEU A 121 0.96 -7.31 21.95
CA LEU A 121 1.42 -6.00 22.40
C LEU A 121 0.52 -5.46 23.52
N ASN A 122 -0.79 -5.66 23.43
CA ASN A 122 -1.74 -5.26 24.47
C ASN A 122 -1.48 -6.02 25.77
N GLU A 123 -1.21 -7.32 25.70
CA GLU A 123 -0.87 -8.13 26.87
C GLU A 123 0.43 -7.62 27.52
N GLU A 124 1.41 -7.28 26.71
CA GLU A 124 2.68 -6.75 27.20
C GLU A 124 2.48 -5.40 27.90
N LEU A 125 1.63 -4.54 27.35
CA LEU A 125 1.33 -3.23 27.93
C LEU A 125 0.52 -3.34 29.23
N GLU A 126 -0.34 -4.33 29.36
CA GLU A 126 -1.12 -4.56 30.57
C GLU A 126 -0.25 -5.01 31.76
N ARG A 127 0.89 -5.64 31.47
CA ARG A 127 1.85 -6.05 32.48
C ARG A 127 2.68 -4.91 33.04
N ASP A 128 2.79 -3.85 32.26
CA ASP A 128 3.51 -2.64 32.66
C ASP A 128 2.52 -1.66 33.30
#